data_84ad82f5416fe75c528b622476ab7c62
#
_entry.id   84ad82f5416fe75c528b622476ab7c62
#
_cell.length_a   1.000
_cell.length_b   1.000
_cell.length_c   1.000
_cell.angle_alpha   90.00
_cell.angle_beta   90.00
_cell.angle_gamma   90.00
#
_symmetry.space_group_name_H-M   'P 1'
#
loop_
_entity.id
_entity.type
_entity.pdbx_description
1 polymer ?
#
loop_
_entity_poly.entity_id
_entity_poly.type
_entity_poly.pdbx_seq_one_letter_code
_entity_poly.pdbx_strand_id
1 'polypeptide(L)'
;MPTPYDLQLAQRQSAVEKILADIPHASTMQWLLPAASSPSHYRTKAKFAIGGTAKHPTLGITGPAPTYAGVDLPHCLAHTDTIARCIEPLKDFIRSTGIEPYDIAKRSGELKHILVTQGSDEALMIRFVMRSKRELAKLRSRLPLLQSLIPALQVVTVNILPIHAALVEGDEEIVITEQTTLPMLVGDVELHLGPRSFSQTNTGVASALYRQVTLWARESGATSLWDLYCGVGGFALHAALGGIERVSGVEISPEAIASAQRTAADAGVSDRVTFMAADAAQWAFDQGIDATPEAIVVNPPRRGIGEAFAEWINDSHARYVIYSSCNPKSLARDLKRMPNYAPLQARLFDMFPHTEHMECAVLLEKLP
;
A
#
# COMPACT_ATOMS: atom_id res chain seq x y z
N MET A 1 18.09 -7.67 -25.43
CA MET A 1 16.63 -7.51 -25.42
C MET A 1 16.18 -7.67 -23.97
N PRO A 2 15.16 -6.95 -23.48
CA PRO A 2 14.63 -7.20 -22.14
C PRO A 2 14.06 -8.62 -22.08
N THR A 3 14.20 -9.26 -20.91
CA THR A 3 13.65 -10.60 -20.68
C THR A 3 12.13 -10.58 -20.84
N PRO A 4 11.51 -11.49 -21.59
CA PRO A 4 10.06 -11.58 -21.72
C PRO A 4 9.37 -11.64 -20.34
N TYR A 5 8.22 -11.03 -20.22
CA TYR A 5 7.54 -10.87 -18.92
C TYR A 5 7.23 -12.22 -18.23
N ASP A 6 6.73 -13.20 -18.99
CA ASP A 6 6.42 -14.54 -18.46
C ASP A 6 7.67 -15.23 -17.88
N LEU A 7 8.82 -15.04 -18.54
CA LEU A 7 10.08 -15.60 -18.03
C LEU A 7 10.55 -14.86 -16.77
N GLN A 8 10.36 -13.54 -16.68
CA GLN A 8 10.63 -12.78 -15.45
C GLN A 8 9.77 -13.29 -14.30
N LEU A 9 8.47 -13.51 -14.55
CA LEU A 9 7.53 -14.00 -13.54
C LEU A 9 7.91 -15.39 -13.03
N ALA A 10 8.26 -16.31 -13.94
CA ALA A 10 8.73 -17.65 -13.58
C ALA A 10 10.04 -17.61 -12.78
N GLN A 11 11.00 -16.76 -13.16
CA GLN A 11 12.25 -16.57 -12.42
C GLN A 11 12.01 -16.05 -11.01
N ARG A 12 11.07 -15.12 -10.83
CA ARG A 12 10.70 -14.58 -9.52
C ARG A 12 10.06 -15.62 -8.65
N GLN A 13 9.11 -16.42 -9.19
CA GLN A 13 8.51 -17.52 -8.45
C GLN A 13 9.60 -18.49 -8.00
N SER A 14 10.47 -18.94 -8.89
CA SER A 14 11.58 -19.84 -8.54
C SER A 14 12.53 -19.28 -7.48
N ALA A 15 12.76 -17.96 -7.47
CA ALA A 15 13.56 -17.31 -6.44
C ALA A 15 12.88 -17.35 -5.07
N VAL A 16 11.56 -17.14 -5.00
CA VAL A 16 10.78 -17.23 -3.75
C VAL A 16 10.69 -18.67 -3.27
N GLU A 17 10.45 -19.62 -4.16
CA GLU A 17 10.44 -21.06 -3.86
C GLU A 17 11.74 -21.50 -3.17
N LYS A 18 12.89 -21.07 -3.70
CA LYS A 18 14.20 -21.36 -3.08
C LYS A 18 14.35 -20.74 -1.69
N ILE A 19 13.84 -19.51 -1.47
CA ILE A 19 13.90 -18.84 -0.17
C ILE A 19 13.02 -19.57 0.86
N LEU A 20 11.86 -20.07 0.46
CA LEU A 20 10.90 -20.76 1.32
C LEU A 20 11.15 -22.27 1.43
N ALA A 21 12.11 -22.84 0.70
CA ALA A 21 12.39 -24.28 0.73
C ALA A 21 12.86 -24.80 2.11
N ASP A 22 13.46 -23.90 2.93
CA ASP A 22 14.02 -24.26 4.23
C ASP A 22 13.08 -23.95 5.43
N ILE A 23 11.81 -23.60 5.18
CA ILE A 23 10.85 -23.42 6.29
C ILE A 23 10.33 -24.79 6.77
N PRO A 24 9.82 -24.91 8.02
CA PRO A 24 9.20 -26.14 8.49
C PRO A 24 8.12 -26.63 7.55
N HIS A 25 8.09 -27.93 7.29
CA HIS A 25 7.09 -28.61 6.44
C HIS A 25 6.98 -28.07 5.01
N ALA A 26 8.02 -27.42 4.45
CA ALA A 26 8.00 -26.84 3.10
C ALA A 26 7.60 -27.82 2.00
N SER A 27 7.88 -29.13 2.19
CA SER A 27 7.57 -30.19 1.21
C SER A 27 6.07 -30.44 1.00
N THR A 28 5.21 -29.96 1.92
CA THR A 28 3.74 -30.08 1.81
C THR A 28 3.11 -28.91 1.03
N MET A 29 3.87 -27.84 0.82
CA MET A 29 3.38 -26.60 0.23
C MET A 29 3.14 -26.73 -1.28
N GLN A 30 1.90 -26.49 -1.70
CA GLN A 30 1.53 -26.39 -3.10
C GLN A 30 1.68 -24.95 -3.61
N TRP A 31 2.46 -24.77 -4.67
CA TRP A 31 2.56 -23.47 -5.34
C TRP A 31 1.43 -23.31 -6.36
N LEU A 32 0.66 -22.23 -6.18
CA LEU A 32 -0.34 -21.80 -7.15
C LEU A 32 0.32 -20.99 -8.26
N LEU A 33 -0.35 -20.91 -9.42
CA LEU A 33 0.10 -20.04 -10.50
C LEU A 33 0.21 -18.58 -10.03
N PRO A 34 1.29 -17.88 -10.38
CA PRO A 34 1.47 -16.48 -10.01
C PRO A 34 0.29 -15.59 -10.48
N ALA A 35 -0.09 -14.64 -9.66
CA ALA A 35 -0.97 -13.58 -10.10
C ALA A 35 -0.16 -12.54 -10.88
N ALA A 36 -0.28 -12.57 -12.20
CA ALA A 36 0.41 -11.67 -13.10
C ALA A 36 -0.20 -10.26 -13.05
N SER A 37 0.62 -9.26 -13.36
CA SER A 37 0.20 -7.87 -13.57
C SER A 37 0.12 -7.54 -15.05
N SER A 38 -0.54 -6.41 -15.39
CA SER A 38 -0.16 -5.70 -16.61
C SER A 38 1.32 -5.30 -16.52
N PRO A 39 2.14 -5.50 -17.55
CA PRO A 39 3.56 -5.13 -17.51
C PRO A 39 3.79 -3.61 -17.54
N SER A 40 2.79 -2.84 -17.88
CA SER A 40 2.82 -1.36 -17.94
C SER A 40 1.48 -0.77 -17.51
N HIS A 41 1.46 0.53 -17.22
CA HIS A 41 0.25 1.31 -16.86
C HIS A 41 -0.54 0.76 -15.67
N TYR A 42 0.16 0.09 -14.73
CA TYR A 42 -0.47 -0.58 -13.60
C TYR A 42 -0.46 0.27 -12.31
N ARG A 43 0.43 1.27 -12.25
CA ARG A 43 0.73 1.99 -11.02
C ARG A 43 -0.21 3.17 -10.81
N THR A 44 -1.08 3.07 -9.82
CA THR A 44 -2.07 4.08 -9.45
C THR A 44 -1.56 5.14 -8.48
N LYS A 45 -0.28 5.11 -8.08
CA LYS A 45 0.33 6.12 -7.20
C LYS A 45 1.72 6.48 -7.69
N ALA A 46 1.95 7.76 -7.96
CA ALA A 46 3.24 8.32 -8.33
C ALA A 46 3.76 9.27 -7.25
N LYS A 47 5.08 9.30 -7.09
CA LYS A 47 5.81 10.26 -6.24
C LYS A 47 6.80 10.98 -7.11
N PHE A 48 6.52 12.24 -7.43
CA PHE A 48 7.40 13.06 -8.22
C PHE A 48 8.31 13.90 -7.32
N ALA A 49 9.61 13.76 -7.46
CA ALA A 49 10.56 14.73 -6.99
C ALA A 49 10.49 15.97 -7.89
N ILE A 50 10.37 17.14 -7.30
CA ILE A 50 10.25 18.40 -8.04
C ILE A 50 11.61 19.07 -8.08
N GLY A 51 12.03 19.46 -9.28
CA GLY A 51 13.29 20.13 -9.52
C GLY A 51 13.18 21.27 -10.51
N GLY A 52 14.32 21.81 -10.96
CA GLY A 52 14.37 22.95 -11.87
C GLY A 52 14.06 24.27 -11.16
N THR A 53 13.31 25.13 -11.81
CA THR A 53 12.83 26.42 -11.29
C THR A 53 11.32 26.53 -11.49
N ALA A 54 10.66 27.51 -10.85
CA ALA A 54 9.22 27.73 -11.07
C ALA A 54 8.87 27.98 -12.55
N LYS A 55 9.78 28.56 -13.34
CA LYS A 55 9.60 28.78 -14.80
C LYS A 55 9.82 27.52 -15.61
N HIS A 56 10.72 26.65 -15.18
CA HIS A 56 11.11 25.42 -15.86
C HIS A 56 11.15 24.25 -14.86
N PRO A 57 9.98 23.84 -14.34
CA PRO A 57 9.91 22.76 -13.37
C PRO A 57 10.12 21.40 -14.02
N THR A 58 10.78 20.49 -13.31
CA THR A 58 10.87 19.08 -13.65
C THR A 58 10.07 18.25 -12.65
N LEU A 59 9.33 17.26 -13.15
CA LEU A 59 8.58 16.29 -12.37
C LEU A 59 9.07 14.88 -12.70
N GLY A 60 9.67 14.20 -11.72
CA GLY A 60 10.20 12.87 -11.97
C GLY A 60 10.89 12.28 -10.76
N ILE A 61 12.15 11.93 -10.90
CA ILE A 61 12.96 11.31 -9.84
C ILE A 61 14.09 12.23 -9.40
N THR A 62 14.57 12.02 -8.19
CA THR A 62 15.80 12.67 -7.73
C THR A 62 16.99 12.11 -8.51
N GLY A 63 17.76 12.99 -9.11
CA GLY A 63 18.99 12.63 -9.82
C GLY A 63 20.10 12.15 -8.87
N PRO A 64 21.21 11.69 -9.44
CA PRO A 64 22.33 11.19 -8.65
C PRO A 64 23.04 12.29 -7.87
N ALA A 65 23.79 11.86 -6.84
CA ALA A 65 24.74 12.73 -6.14
C ALA A 65 25.80 13.28 -7.11
N PRO A 66 26.39 14.46 -6.85
CA PRO A 66 26.18 15.31 -5.66
C PRO A 66 25.06 16.34 -5.82
N THR A 67 24.56 16.56 -7.02
CA THR A 67 23.60 17.65 -7.29
C THR A 67 22.17 17.34 -6.84
N TYR A 68 21.79 16.05 -6.87
CA TYR A 68 20.42 15.59 -6.62
C TYR A 68 19.36 16.37 -7.43
N ALA A 69 19.76 16.92 -8.58
CA ALA A 69 18.87 17.66 -9.45
C ALA A 69 17.69 16.78 -9.90
N GLY A 70 16.49 17.33 -9.91
CA GLY A 70 15.32 16.61 -10.39
C GLY A 70 15.45 16.21 -11.86
N VAL A 71 15.24 14.94 -12.15
CA VAL A 71 15.23 14.39 -13.52
C VAL A 71 13.78 14.28 -13.95
N ASP A 72 13.45 14.95 -15.05
CA ASP A 72 12.09 14.91 -15.60
C ASP A 72 11.73 13.50 -16.10
N LEU A 73 10.52 13.04 -15.80
CA LEU A 73 10.05 11.72 -16.20
C LEU A 73 8.65 11.80 -16.84
N PRO A 74 8.53 12.40 -18.03
CA PRO A 74 7.24 12.63 -18.68
C PRO A 74 6.56 11.32 -19.15
N HIS A 75 7.33 10.27 -19.38
CA HIS A 75 6.86 9.01 -19.97
C HIS A 75 7.32 7.80 -19.15
N CYS A 76 6.74 7.62 -17.96
CA CYS A 76 6.96 6.42 -17.17
C CYS A 76 5.95 5.34 -17.54
N LEU A 77 6.40 4.24 -18.12
CA LEU A 77 5.54 3.11 -18.53
C LEU A 77 4.82 2.45 -17.36
N ALA A 78 5.29 2.63 -16.14
CA ALA A 78 4.61 2.06 -14.97
C ALA A 78 3.35 2.84 -14.56
N HIS A 79 3.32 4.17 -14.76
CA HIS A 79 2.18 4.98 -14.36
C HIS A 79 0.97 4.74 -15.25
N THR A 80 -0.23 4.81 -14.67
CA THR A 80 -1.47 4.85 -15.45
C THR A 80 -1.49 6.09 -16.36
N ASP A 81 -2.27 6.03 -17.44
CA ASP A 81 -2.40 7.15 -18.37
C ASP A 81 -2.96 8.40 -17.68
N THR A 82 -3.86 8.23 -16.72
CA THR A 82 -4.43 9.33 -15.94
C THR A 82 -3.36 10.08 -15.14
N ILE A 83 -2.45 9.36 -14.50
CA ILE A 83 -1.30 9.98 -13.81
C ILE A 83 -0.36 10.65 -14.81
N ALA A 84 -0.05 9.98 -15.93
CA ALA A 84 0.82 10.56 -16.96
C ALA A 84 0.26 11.87 -17.53
N ARG A 85 -1.06 11.93 -17.77
CA ARG A 85 -1.75 13.15 -18.24
C ARG A 85 -1.70 14.31 -17.24
N CYS A 86 -1.42 14.08 -15.95
CA CYS A 86 -1.30 15.15 -14.97
C CYS A 86 0.03 15.90 -14.99
N ILE A 87 1.08 15.34 -15.62
CA ILE A 87 2.45 15.86 -15.50
C ILE A 87 2.55 17.28 -16.07
N GLU A 88 2.13 17.53 -17.30
CA GLU A 88 2.19 18.87 -17.90
C GLU A 88 1.25 19.87 -17.22
N PRO A 89 -0.04 19.55 -16.92
CA PRO A 89 -0.90 20.42 -16.10
C PRO A 89 -0.29 20.82 -14.74
N LEU A 90 0.41 19.91 -14.08
CA LEU A 90 1.11 20.22 -12.83
C LEU A 90 2.29 21.16 -13.05
N LYS A 91 3.06 21.01 -14.12
CA LYS A 91 4.12 21.95 -14.48
C LYS A 91 3.54 23.34 -14.80
N ASP A 92 2.43 23.41 -15.51
CA ASP A 92 1.74 24.68 -15.80
C ASP A 92 1.24 25.36 -14.52
N PHE A 93 0.71 24.56 -13.60
CA PHE A 93 0.31 25.06 -12.30
C PHE A 93 1.49 25.65 -11.51
N ILE A 94 2.63 24.94 -11.46
CA ILE A 94 3.85 25.44 -10.80
C ILE A 94 4.30 26.76 -11.46
N ARG A 95 4.33 26.85 -12.80
CA ARG A 95 4.67 28.07 -13.54
C ARG A 95 3.74 29.23 -13.17
N SER A 96 2.43 28.98 -13.10
CA SER A 96 1.42 29.98 -12.79
C SER A 96 1.48 30.51 -11.36
N THR A 97 1.85 29.65 -10.41
CA THR A 97 1.98 30.00 -8.99
C THR A 97 3.30 30.67 -8.66
N GLY A 98 4.35 30.37 -9.42
CA GLY A 98 5.70 30.79 -9.11
C GLY A 98 6.27 30.20 -7.82
N ILE A 99 5.73 29.05 -7.36
CA ILE A 99 6.27 28.34 -6.19
C ILE A 99 7.56 27.66 -6.59
N GLU A 100 8.66 28.09 -5.97
CA GLU A 100 9.98 27.56 -6.30
C GLU A 100 10.16 26.12 -5.82
N PRO A 101 10.63 25.20 -6.72
CA PRO A 101 11.10 23.88 -6.34
C PRO A 101 12.18 23.95 -5.26
N TYR A 102 12.23 22.93 -4.40
CA TYR A 102 13.23 22.84 -3.37
C TYR A 102 14.57 22.39 -3.95
N ASP A 103 15.57 23.28 -3.91
CA ASP A 103 16.96 22.98 -4.28
C ASP A 103 17.67 22.33 -3.08
N ILE A 104 18.02 21.05 -3.22
CA ILE A 104 18.63 20.24 -2.16
C ILE A 104 20.01 20.81 -1.79
N ALA A 105 20.81 21.24 -2.78
CA ALA A 105 22.17 21.75 -2.56
C ALA A 105 22.16 23.10 -1.86
N LYS A 106 21.26 24.01 -2.24
CA LYS A 106 21.11 25.34 -1.66
C LYS A 106 20.23 25.37 -0.43
N ARG A 107 19.48 24.30 -0.13
CA ARG A 107 18.48 24.22 0.95
C ARG A 107 17.45 25.35 0.89
N SER A 108 17.05 25.74 -0.31
CA SER A 108 16.11 26.86 -0.58
C SER A 108 15.00 26.41 -1.51
N GLY A 109 13.90 27.17 -1.56
CA GLY A 109 12.69 26.78 -2.26
C GLY A 109 11.67 26.11 -1.32
N GLU A 110 10.46 25.86 -1.80
CA GLU A 110 9.36 25.38 -0.97
C GLU A 110 8.82 24.01 -1.42
N LEU A 111 8.69 23.75 -2.72
CA LEU A 111 8.04 22.54 -3.25
C LEU A 111 9.04 21.39 -3.40
N LYS A 112 8.90 20.36 -2.55
CA LYS A 112 9.81 19.20 -2.53
C LYS A 112 9.32 18.07 -3.42
N HIS A 113 8.06 17.66 -3.22
CA HIS A 113 7.46 16.55 -3.95
C HIS A 113 6.02 16.86 -4.31
N ILE A 114 5.52 16.17 -5.33
CA ILE A 114 4.09 16.03 -5.60
C ILE A 114 3.77 14.53 -5.65
N LEU A 115 2.80 14.11 -4.83
CA LEU A 115 2.28 12.76 -4.86
C LEU A 115 0.92 12.79 -5.57
N VAL A 116 0.76 11.92 -6.56
CA VAL A 116 -0.50 11.76 -7.29
C VAL A 116 -1.02 10.35 -7.04
N THR A 117 -2.25 10.23 -6.58
CA THR A 117 -2.95 8.95 -6.40
C THR A 117 -4.20 8.95 -7.27
N GLN A 118 -4.37 7.92 -8.06
CA GLN A 118 -5.58 7.67 -8.85
C GLN A 118 -6.50 6.74 -8.09
N GLY A 119 -7.75 7.12 -7.95
CA GLY A 119 -8.85 6.32 -7.42
C GLY A 119 -9.77 5.75 -8.50
N SER A 120 -11.01 5.47 -8.10
CA SER A 120 -12.10 5.03 -9.00
C SER A 120 -12.41 6.11 -10.04
N ASP A 121 -12.90 5.70 -11.20
CA ASP A 121 -13.37 6.59 -12.27
C ASP A 121 -12.36 7.69 -12.65
N GLU A 122 -11.08 7.33 -12.64
CA GLU A 122 -9.95 8.25 -12.89
C GLU A 122 -9.83 9.40 -11.87
N ALA A 123 -10.60 9.41 -10.78
CA ALA A 123 -10.52 10.43 -9.73
C ALA A 123 -9.09 10.56 -9.18
N LEU A 124 -8.69 11.77 -8.83
CA LEU A 124 -7.31 12.06 -8.41
C LEU A 124 -7.23 12.72 -7.05
N MET A 125 -6.23 12.30 -6.28
CA MET A 125 -5.72 13.02 -5.12
C MET A 125 -4.32 13.53 -5.43
N ILE A 126 -4.08 14.82 -5.19
CA ILE A 126 -2.76 15.44 -5.34
C ILE A 126 -2.31 16.00 -4.00
N ARG A 127 -1.12 15.58 -3.57
CA ARG A 127 -0.48 16.04 -2.33
C ARG A 127 0.78 16.83 -2.66
N PHE A 128 0.82 18.09 -2.26
CA PHE A 128 1.99 18.93 -2.37
C PHE A 128 2.83 18.81 -1.10
N VAL A 129 4.05 18.29 -1.20
CA VAL A 129 4.98 18.23 -0.07
C VAL A 129 5.83 19.50 -0.07
N MET A 130 5.57 20.35 0.91
CA MET A 130 6.17 21.68 1.04
C MET A 130 7.14 21.74 2.19
N ARG A 131 8.19 22.56 2.08
CA ARG A 131 9.11 22.81 3.19
C ARG A 131 8.43 23.51 4.37
N SER A 132 7.47 24.40 4.08
CA SER A 132 6.77 25.20 5.09
C SER A 132 5.37 25.57 4.64
N LYS A 133 4.61 26.23 5.52
CA LYS A 133 3.26 26.78 5.22
C LYS A 133 3.29 28.08 4.42
N ARG A 134 4.46 28.61 4.07
CA ARG A 134 4.62 29.93 3.46
C ARG A 134 3.74 30.14 2.23
N GLU A 135 3.64 29.14 1.36
CA GLU A 135 2.89 29.21 0.11
C GLU A 135 1.46 28.64 0.21
N LEU A 136 1.02 28.23 1.42
CA LEU A 136 -0.30 27.59 1.61
C LEU A 136 -1.47 28.50 1.16
N ALA A 137 -1.42 29.78 1.50
CA ALA A 137 -2.47 30.74 1.09
C ALA A 137 -2.54 30.85 -0.45
N LYS A 138 -1.39 30.85 -1.11
CA LYS A 138 -1.29 30.86 -2.58
C LYS A 138 -1.87 29.59 -3.20
N LEU A 139 -1.53 28.41 -2.66
CA LEU A 139 -2.11 27.15 -3.13
C LEU A 139 -3.64 27.14 -2.99
N ARG A 140 -4.16 27.60 -1.85
CA ARG A 140 -5.62 27.73 -1.65
C ARG A 140 -6.27 28.68 -2.65
N SER A 141 -5.70 29.85 -2.89
CA SER A 141 -6.25 30.83 -3.83
C SER A 141 -6.20 30.36 -5.29
N ARG A 142 -5.29 29.45 -5.62
CA ARG A 142 -5.12 28.88 -6.95
C ARG A 142 -5.76 27.49 -7.14
N LEU A 143 -6.45 26.98 -6.12
CA LEU A 143 -7.15 25.69 -6.21
C LEU A 143 -8.13 25.62 -7.40
N PRO A 144 -8.96 26.65 -7.69
CA PRO A 144 -9.85 26.62 -8.86
C PRO A 144 -9.09 26.47 -10.20
N LEU A 145 -7.91 27.10 -10.32
CA LEU A 145 -7.07 26.93 -11.50
C LEU A 145 -6.56 25.49 -11.61
N LEU A 146 -6.08 24.89 -10.51
CA LEU A 146 -5.62 23.51 -10.51
C LEU A 146 -6.75 22.54 -10.92
N GLN A 147 -7.96 22.74 -10.39
CA GLN A 147 -9.13 21.95 -10.75
C GLN A 147 -9.55 22.12 -12.22
N SER A 148 -9.38 23.33 -12.78
CA SER A 148 -9.63 23.55 -14.22
C SER A 148 -8.60 22.88 -15.12
N LEU A 149 -7.34 22.81 -14.69
CA LEU A 149 -6.25 22.11 -15.42
C LEU A 149 -6.36 20.58 -15.30
N ILE A 150 -6.90 20.08 -14.20
CA ILE A 150 -7.05 18.66 -13.90
C ILE A 150 -8.50 18.39 -13.43
N PRO A 151 -9.45 18.24 -14.35
CA PRO A 151 -10.88 18.10 -13.99
C PRO A 151 -11.21 16.87 -13.13
N ALA A 152 -10.40 15.82 -13.19
CA ALA A 152 -10.56 14.61 -12.37
C ALA A 152 -10.10 14.79 -10.91
N LEU A 153 -9.59 15.96 -10.54
CA LEU A 153 -9.03 16.25 -9.21
C LEU A 153 -10.14 16.40 -8.17
N GLN A 154 -10.17 15.53 -7.19
CA GLN A 154 -11.13 15.52 -6.09
C GLN A 154 -10.52 15.97 -4.76
N VAL A 155 -9.30 15.52 -4.46
CA VAL A 155 -8.65 15.78 -3.18
C VAL A 155 -7.31 16.47 -3.39
N VAL A 156 -7.11 17.60 -2.70
CA VAL A 156 -5.81 18.29 -2.67
C VAL A 156 -5.39 18.50 -1.23
N THR A 157 -4.15 18.14 -0.95
CA THR A 157 -3.55 18.36 0.37
C THR A 157 -2.17 18.98 0.28
N VAL A 158 -1.74 19.54 1.41
CA VAL A 158 -0.38 20.05 1.61
C VAL A 158 0.22 19.35 2.80
N ASN A 159 1.28 18.62 2.56
CA ASN A 159 2.10 17.97 3.59
C ASN A 159 3.30 18.88 3.92
N ILE A 160 3.60 19.08 5.19
CA ILE A 160 4.69 19.94 5.63
C ILE A 160 5.89 19.09 6.06
N LEU A 161 6.99 19.22 5.30
CA LEU A 161 8.27 18.54 5.53
C LEU A 161 9.39 19.57 5.71
N PRO A 162 9.60 20.13 6.93
CA PRO A 162 10.57 21.20 7.16
C PRO A 162 12.02 20.72 7.13
N ILE A 163 12.27 19.48 7.50
CA ILE A 163 13.62 18.94 7.64
C ILE A 163 14.30 18.67 6.30
N HIS A 164 15.63 18.85 6.28
CA HIS A 164 16.46 18.47 5.14
C HIS A 164 16.94 17.01 5.31
N ALA A 165 16.10 16.07 4.89
CA ALA A 165 16.37 14.63 4.99
C ALA A 165 15.80 13.92 3.75
N ALA A 166 16.28 12.70 3.53
CA ALA A 166 15.77 11.81 2.46
C ALA A 166 14.41 11.20 2.83
N LEU A 167 13.47 12.06 3.21
CA LEU A 167 12.08 11.71 3.49
C LEU A 167 11.18 12.24 2.39
N VAL A 168 10.06 11.57 2.18
CA VAL A 168 9.08 11.94 1.16
C VAL A 168 7.98 12.83 1.74
N GLU A 169 7.66 12.67 3.03
CA GLU A 169 6.57 13.38 3.72
C GLU A 169 6.93 13.64 5.18
N GLY A 170 6.30 14.66 5.76
CA GLY A 170 6.38 15.03 7.16
C GLY A 170 5.11 14.66 7.93
N ASP A 171 5.04 15.07 9.19
CA ASP A 171 3.96 14.67 10.10
C ASP A 171 2.66 15.46 9.92
N GLU A 172 2.76 16.72 9.45
CA GLU A 172 1.59 17.60 9.31
C GLU A 172 0.99 17.50 7.91
N GLU A 173 -0.31 17.19 7.85
CA GLU A 173 -1.10 17.13 6.62
C GLU A 173 -2.26 18.14 6.69
N ILE A 174 -2.43 18.96 5.66
CA ILE A 174 -3.47 20.02 5.58
C ILE A 174 -4.30 19.75 4.34
N VAL A 175 -5.55 19.34 4.52
CA VAL A 175 -6.50 19.21 3.41
C VAL A 175 -6.99 20.59 3.00
N ILE A 176 -7.04 20.89 1.70
CA ILE A 176 -7.46 22.18 1.16
C ILE A 176 -8.72 22.10 0.29
N THR A 177 -9.18 20.91 -0.07
CA THR A 177 -10.48 20.64 -0.70
C THR A 177 -11.55 20.30 0.33
N GLU A 178 -12.82 20.36 -0.03
CA GLU A 178 -13.94 19.90 0.81
C GLU A 178 -13.89 18.38 0.98
N GLN A 179 -13.67 17.68 -0.13
CA GLN A 179 -13.47 16.23 -0.09
C GLN A 179 -12.12 15.89 0.54
N THR A 180 -12.12 14.97 1.51
CA THR A 180 -10.94 14.61 2.33
C THR A 180 -10.38 13.22 2.02
N THR A 181 -11.16 12.37 1.36
CA THR A 181 -10.76 11.00 0.99
C THR A 181 -11.02 10.74 -0.48
N LEU A 182 -10.19 9.88 -1.07
CA LEU A 182 -10.31 9.45 -2.46
C LEU A 182 -10.95 8.05 -2.50
N PRO A 183 -12.08 7.84 -3.21
CA PRO A 183 -12.63 6.50 -3.42
C PRO A 183 -11.69 5.69 -4.32
N MET A 184 -11.44 4.44 -3.94
CA MET A 184 -10.60 3.52 -4.72
C MET A 184 -11.21 2.12 -4.72
N LEU A 185 -11.73 1.70 -5.85
CA LEU A 185 -12.23 0.34 -6.03
C LEU A 185 -11.05 -0.64 -6.12
N VAL A 186 -11.02 -1.60 -5.20
CA VAL A 186 -10.06 -2.71 -5.23
C VAL A 186 -10.85 -4.01 -5.06
N GLY A 187 -10.92 -4.80 -6.12
CA GLY A 187 -11.79 -5.97 -6.15
C GLY A 187 -13.27 -5.57 -6.06
N ASP A 188 -13.90 -6.00 -4.98
CA ASP A 188 -15.33 -5.79 -4.75
C ASP A 188 -15.62 -4.73 -3.67
N VAL A 189 -14.56 -4.01 -3.22
CA VAL A 189 -14.63 -3.01 -2.15
C VAL A 189 -14.17 -1.64 -2.65
N GLU A 190 -14.99 -0.61 -2.47
CA GLU A 190 -14.59 0.77 -2.67
C GLU A 190 -14.02 1.35 -1.37
N LEU A 191 -12.69 1.38 -1.30
CA LEU A 191 -11.95 1.91 -0.15
C LEU A 191 -11.97 3.45 -0.15
N HIS A 192 -12.08 4.07 1.03
CA HIS A 192 -11.90 5.50 1.22
C HIS A 192 -10.46 5.81 1.63
N LEU A 193 -9.65 6.30 0.70
CA LEU A 193 -8.23 6.58 0.99
C LEU A 193 -8.02 7.98 1.52
N GLY A 194 -7.56 8.11 2.75
CA GLY A 194 -7.01 9.36 3.27
C GLY A 194 -5.64 9.69 2.66
N PRO A 195 -5.17 10.93 2.78
CA PRO A 195 -3.90 11.38 2.18
C PRO A 195 -2.69 10.57 2.64
N ARG A 196 -2.67 10.13 3.89
CA ARG A 196 -1.58 9.36 4.51
C ARG A 196 -1.83 7.86 4.49
N SER A 197 -2.99 7.41 4.02
CA SER A 197 -3.32 5.99 3.95
C SER A 197 -2.37 5.24 3.03
N PHE A 198 -1.91 4.09 3.50
CA PHE A 198 -1.24 3.14 2.63
C PHE A 198 -2.28 2.44 1.74
N SER A 199 -1.98 2.34 0.47
CA SER A 199 -2.71 1.50 -0.48
C SER A 199 -1.74 0.81 -1.42
N GLN A 200 -2.07 -0.40 -1.85
CA GLN A 200 -1.32 -1.10 -2.89
C GLN A 200 -1.40 -0.31 -4.19
N THR A 201 -0.26 -0.07 -4.82
CA THR A 201 -0.18 0.80 -5.99
C THR A 201 -0.57 0.11 -7.31
N ASN A 202 -0.79 -1.20 -7.28
CA ASN A 202 -1.29 -2.03 -8.38
C ASN A 202 -2.61 -2.64 -7.94
N THR A 203 -3.71 -1.95 -8.19
CA THR A 203 -5.04 -2.33 -7.72
C THR A 203 -5.53 -3.66 -8.31
N GLY A 204 -5.14 -3.99 -9.54
CA GLY A 204 -5.48 -5.28 -10.16
C GLY A 204 -4.85 -6.46 -9.43
N VAL A 205 -3.56 -6.39 -9.09
CA VAL A 205 -2.87 -7.43 -8.34
C VAL A 205 -3.30 -7.44 -6.87
N ALA A 206 -3.57 -6.26 -6.28
CA ALA A 206 -4.13 -6.16 -4.92
C ALA A 206 -5.51 -6.85 -4.82
N SER A 207 -6.37 -6.66 -5.83
CA SER A 207 -7.65 -7.37 -5.94
C SER A 207 -7.46 -8.89 -5.97
N ALA A 208 -6.51 -9.38 -6.77
CA ALA A 208 -6.20 -10.81 -6.82
C ALA A 208 -5.68 -11.35 -5.47
N LEU A 209 -4.90 -10.55 -4.76
CA LEU A 209 -4.39 -10.90 -3.42
C LEU A 209 -5.53 -10.98 -2.40
N TYR A 210 -6.38 -9.96 -2.31
CA TYR A 210 -7.51 -9.94 -1.37
C TYR A 210 -8.51 -11.08 -1.64
N ARG A 211 -8.84 -11.32 -2.91
CA ARG A 211 -9.72 -12.44 -3.30
C ARG A 211 -9.11 -13.79 -2.96
N GLN A 212 -7.80 -13.98 -3.16
CA GLN A 212 -7.13 -15.23 -2.81
C GLN A 212 -7.16 -15.50 -1.31
N VAL A 213 -6.87 -14.50 -0.49
CA VAL A 213 -6.91 -14.61 0.98
C VAL A 213 -8.33 -14.90 1.46
N THR A 214 -9.33 -14.20 0.90
CA THR A 214 -10.75 -14.47 1.19
C THR A 214 -11.17 -15.89 0.79
N LEU A 215 -10.71 -16.36 -0.37
CA LEU A 215 -10.99 -17.73 -0.82
C LEU A 215 -10.40 -18.76 0.15
N TRP A 216 -9.16 -18.60 0.55
CA TRP A 216 -8.51 -19.49 1.52
C TRP A 216 -9.23 -19.50 2.87
N ALA A 217 -9.61 -18.32 3.39
CA ALA A 217 -10.36 -18.24 4.64
C ALA A 217 -11.72 -18.95 4.55
N ARG A 218 -12.43 -18.82 3.44
CA ARG A 218 -13.71 -19.50 3.20
C ARG A 218 -13.58 -21.00 3.03
N GLU A 219 -12.63 -21.45 2.20
CA GLU A 219 -12.38 -22.88 1.95
C GLU A 219 -11.90 -23.61 3.20
N SER A 220 -11.22 -22.91 4.11
CA SER A 220 -10.85 -23.43 5.42
C SER A 220 -12.03 -23.60 6.39
N GLY A 221 -13.21 -23.06 6.04
CA GLY A 221 -14.40 -23.09 6.88
C GLY A 221 -14.36 -22.11 8.06
N ALA A 222 -13.41 -21.16 8.07
CA ALA A 222 -13.29 -20.20 9.16
C ALA A 222 -14.50 -19.26 9.22
N THR A 223 -15.08 -19.09 10.41
CA THR A 223 -16.17 -18.15 10.71
C THR A 223 -15.68 -16.90 11.40
N SER A 224 -14.45 -16.92 11.93
CA SER A 224 -13.82 -15.79 12.60
C SER A 224 -12.41 -15.54 12.07
N LEU A 225 -12.04 -14.24 11.95
CA LEU A 225 -10.78 -13.82 11.36
C LEU A 225 -10.24 -12.55 12.03
N TRP A 226 -8.94 -12.53 12.30
CA TRP A 226 -8.18 -11.30 12.58
C TRP A 226 -7.36 -10.88 11.38
N ASP A 227 -7.46 -9.61 10.98
CA ASP A 227 -6.59 -8.95 10.00
C ASP A 227 -5.63 -8.02 10.75
N LEU A 228 -4.41 -8.48 10.96
CA LEU A 228 -3.38 -7.77 11.72
C LEU A 228 -2.45 -7.04 10.78
N TYR A 229 -2.24 -5.74 11.04
CA TYR A 229 -1.69 -4.75 10.12
C TYR A 229 -2.66 -4.42 8.97
N CYS A 230 -3.95 -4.23 9.29
CA CYS A 230 -5.03 -4.18 8.29
C CYS A 230 -5.01 -2.94 7.39
N GLY A 231 -4.25 -1.88 7.73
CA GLY A 231 -4.27 -0.63 6.99
C GLY A 231 -5.69 -0.05 6.88
N VAL A 232 -6.14 0.23 5.68
CA VAL A 232 -7.53 0.69 5.39
C VAL A 232 -8.53 -0.47 5.31
N GLY A 233 -8.18 -1.66 5.82
CA GLY A 233 -9.09 -2.79 5.95
C GLY A 233 -9.23 -3.67 4.71
N GLY A 234 -8.24 -3.67 3.82
CA GLY A 234 -8.35 -4.40 2.55
C GLY A 234 -8.71 -5.88 2.71
N PHE A 235 -7.99 -6.64 3.53
CA PHE A 235 -8.30 -8.06 3.78
C PHE A 235 -9.56 -8.24 4.61
N ALA A 236 -9.71 -7.48 5.71
CA ALA A 236 -10.85 -7.59 6.60
C ALA A 236 -12.19 -7.36 5.88
N LEU A 237 -12.28 -6.31 5.05
CA LEU A 237 -13.50 -5.96 4.31
C LEU A 237 -13.85 -7.01 3.26
N HIS A 238 -12.86 -7.52 2.50
CA HIS A 238 -13.09 -8.60 1.55
C HIS A 238 -13.49 -9.90 2.24
N ALA A 239 -12.92 -10.22 3.41
CA ALA A 239 -13.30 -11.38 4.19
C ALA A 239 -14.75 -11.27 4.70
N ALA A 240 -15.15 -10.11 5.23
CA ALA A 240 -16.52 -9.87 5.70
C ALA A 240 -17.54 -9.95 4.55
N LEU A 241 -17.28 -9.32 3.41
CA LEU A 241 -18.10 -9.44 2.20
C LEU A 241 -18.11 -10.87 1.66
N GLY A 242 -16.99 -11.58 1.79
CA GLY A 242 -16.86 -12.99 1.42
C GLY A 242 -17.63 -13.96 2.32
N GLY A 243 -18.27 -13.49 3.40
CA GLY A 243 -19.14 -14.28 4.26
C GLY A 243 -18.49 -14.74 5.58
N ILE A 244 -17.30 -14.27 5.94
CA ILE A 244 -16.74 -14.49 7.29
C ILE A 244 -17.61 -13.69 8.28
N GLU A 245 -18.10 -14.37 9.32
CA GLU A 245 -19.12 -13.82 10.21
C GLU A 245 -18.59 -12.78 11.20
N ARG A 246 -17.36 -12.99 11.69
CA ARG A 246 -16.72 -12.11 12.67
C ARG A 246 -15.29 -11.79 12.25
N VAL A 247 -15.05 -10.53 11.93
CA VAL A 247 -13.73 -10.04 11.50
C VAL A 247 -13.26 -8.93 12.42
N SER A 248 -12.02 -8.97 12.86
CA SER A 248 -11.37 -7.88 13.60
C SER A 248 -10.16 -7.38 12.82
N GLY A 249 -10.16 -6.10 12.46
CA GLY A 249 -9.02 -5.44 11.81
C GLY A 249 -8.25 -4.56 12.80
N VAL A 250 -6.93 -4.69 12.86
CA VAL A 250 -6.07 -3.93 13.77
C VAL A 250 -4.96 -3.23 12.99
N GLU A 251 -4.85 -1.92 13.19
CA GLU A 251 -3.85 -1.06 12.54
C GLU A 251 -3.44 0.07 13.48
N ILE A 252 -2.18 0.46 13.46
CA ILE A 252 -1.65 1.50 14.35
C ILE A 252 -2.14 2.92 13.97
N SER A 253 -2.52 3.16 12.72
CA SER A 253 -2.97 4.46 12.22
C SER A 253 -4.46 4.70 12.49
N PRO A 254 -4.84 5.65 13.37
CA PRO A 254 -6.24 6.00 13.58
C PRO A 254 -6.94 6.52 12.33
N GLU A 255 -6.21 7.20 11.42
CA GLU A 255 -6.74 7.70 10.15
C GLU A 255 -7.11 6.52 9.21
N ALA A 256 -6.27 5.49 9.14
CA ALA A 256 -6.56 4.30 8.36
C ALA A 256 -7.76 3.53 8.92
N ILE A 257 -7.88 3.43 10.24
CA ILE A 257 -9.04 2.80 10.91
C ILE A 257 -10.33 3.58 10.65
N ALA A 258 -10.33 4.91 10.74
CA ALA A 258 -11.50 5.72 10.42
C ALA A 258 -11.94 5.52 8.96
N SER A 259 -10.98 5.38 8.05
CA SER A 259 -11.22 5.04 6.65
C SER A 259 -11.84 3.66 6.48
N ALA A 260 -11.30 2.64 7.16
CA ALA A 260 -11.82 1.27 7.14
C ALA A 260 -13.25 1.18 7.70
N GLN A 261 -13.53 1.87 8.81
CA GLN A 261 -14.88 1.94 9.40
C GLN A 261 -15.90 2.58 8.46
N ARG A 262 -15.51 3.67 7.80
CA ARG A 262 -16.36 4.31 6.79
C ARG A 262 -16.65 3.35 5.63
N THR A 263 -15.62 2.69 5.11
CA THR A 263 -15.77 1.70 4.04
C THR A 263 -16.69 0.54 4.48
N ALA A 264 -16.57 0.06 5.71
CA ALA A 264 -17.45 -0.99 6.25
C ALA A 264 -18.91 -0.56 6.29
N ALA A 265 -19.18 0.69 6.67
CA ALA A 265 -20.52 1.24 6.69
C ALA A 265 -21.12 1.34 5.27
N ASP A 266 -20.36 1.87 4.31
CA ASP A 266 -20.79 2.03 2.93
C ASP A 266 -20.97 0.66 2.21
N ALA A 267 -20.16 -0.34 2.58
CA ALA A 267 -20.25 -1.72 2.09
C ALA A 267 -21.34 -2.57 2.81
N GLY A 268 -21.97 -2.04 3.87
CA GLY A 268 -23.02 -2.75 4.61
C GLY A 268 -22.53 -3.95 5.41
N VAL A 269 -21.27 -3.93 5.91
CA VAL A 269 -20.67 -5.04 6.67
C VAL A 269 -20.26 -4.64 8.09
N SER A 270 -20.71 -3.48 8.59
CA SER A 270 -20.34 -2.98 9.92
C SER A 270 -20.78 -3.91 11.08
N ASP A 271 -21.75 -4.77 10.85
CA ASP A 271 -22.21 -5.78 11.80
C ASP A 271 -21.27 -6.99 11.90
N ARG A 272 -20.39 -7.20 10.91
CA ARG A 272 -19.46 -8.33 10.82
C ARG A 272 -18.02 -7.97 11.07
N VAL A 273 -17.63 -6.69 10.89
CA VAL A 273 -16.25 -6.26 11.03
C VAL A 273 -16.09 -5.15 12.06
N THR A 274 -15.10 -5.33 12.94
CA THR A 274 -14.71 -4.33 13.93
C THR A 274 -13.28 -3.88 13.67
N PHE A 275 -13.01 -2.58 13.71
CA PHE A 275 -11.69 -2.01 13.49
C PHE A 275 -11.16 -1.29 14.72
N MET A 276 -9.87 -1.49 15.04
CA MET A 276 -9.22 -0.94 16.23
C MET A 276 -7.88 -0.29 15.89
N ALA A 277 -7.66 0.92 16.42
CA ALA A 277 -6.39 1.62 16.29
C ALA A 277 -5.45 1.19 17.42
N ALA A 278 -4.51 0.26 17.13
CA ALA A 278 -3.56 -0.27 18.09
C ALA A 278 -2.32 -0.85 17.39
N ASP A 279 -1.23 -1.07 18.13
CA ASP A 279 -0.17 -1.95 17.67
C ASP A 279 -0.70 -3.38 17.57
N ALA A 280 -0.58 -3.99 16.40
CA ALA A 280 -1.20 -5.28 16.11
C ALA A 280 -0.69 -6.43 16.99
N ALA A 281 0.63 -6.46 17.25
CA ALA A 281 1.22 -7.51 18.09
C ALA A 281 0.83 -7.33 19.55
N GLN A 282 0.92 -6.10 20.08
CA GLN A 282 0.54 -5.81 21.46
C GLN A 282 -0.95 -6.08 21.69
N TRP A 283 -1.79 -5.66 20.76
CA TRP A 283 -3.23 -5.93 20.84
C TRP A 283 -3.52 -7.43 20.90
N ALA A 284 -2.87 -8.24 20.05
CA ALA A 284 -3.04 -9.69 20.05
C ALA A 284 -2.58 -10.32 21.37
N PHE A 285 -1.46 -9.86 21.92
CA PHE A 285 -0.98 -10.31 23.25
C PHE A 285 -1.98 -9.99 24.36
N ASP A 286 -2.58 -8.79 24.32
CA ASP A 286 -3.56 -8.34 25.32
C ASP A 286 -4.88 -9.12 25.24
N GLN A 287 -5.29 -9.60 24.05
CA GLN A 287 -6.45 -10.48 23.92
C GLN A 287 -6.19 -11.88 24.54
N GLY A 288 -4.94 -12.31 24.54
CA GLY A 288 -4.55 -13.63 25.02
C GLY A 288 -4.77 -14.73 23.97
N ILE A 289 -4.09 -15.84 24.22
CA ILE A 289 -4.02 -16.97 23.27
C ILE A 289 -5.36 -17.67 23.07
N ASP A 290 -6.19 -17.72 24.13
CA ASP A 290 -7.50 -18.38 24.12
C ASP A 290 -8.56 -17.58 23.32
N ALA A 291 -8.33 -16.29 23.06
CA ALA A 291 -9.24 -15.44 22.29
C ALA A 291 -8.96 -15.46 20.79
N THR A 292 -7.94 -16.21 20.33
CA THR A 292 -7.58 -16.23 18.91
C THR A 292 -8.72 -16.77 18.05
N PRO A 293 -8.95 -16.19 16.86
CA PRO A 293 -9.96 -16.64 15.91
C PRO A 293 -9.52 -17.92 15.22
N GLU A 294 -10.40 -18.48 14.38
CA GLU A 294 -10.08 -19.65 13.55
C GLU A 294 -9.01 -19.32 12.47
N ALA A 295 -8.99 -18.09 11.97
CA ALA A 295 -8.00 -17.64 11.00
C ALA A 295 -7.34 -16.31 11.40
N ILE A 296 -6.03 -16.19 11.20
CA ILE A 296 -5.28 -14.94 11.35
C ILE A 296 -4.66 -14.59 9.99
N VAL A 297 -4.91 -13.37 9.54
CA VAL A 297 -4.22 -12.76 8.39
C VAL A 297 -3.18 -11.78 8.91
N VAL A 298 -1.96 -11.84 8.40
CA VAL A 298 -0.90 -10.86 8.67
C VAL A 298 -0.31 -10.35 7.36
N ASN A 299 -0.25 -9.03 7.21
CA ASN A 299 0.48 -8.37 6.10
C ASN A 299 1.37 -7.25 6.69
N PRO A 300 2.50 -7.63 7.34
CA PRO A 300 3.34 -6.70 8.05
C PRO A 300 4.20 -5.83 7.11
N PRO A 301 4.84 -4.77 7.63
CA PRO A 301 5.91 -4.07 6.94
C PRO A 301 7.06 -4.99 6.54
N ARG A 302 7.96 -4.53 5.65
CA ARG A 302 9.09 -5.29 5.08
C ARG A 302 9.98 -6.01 6.10
N ARG A 303 9.99 -5.57 7.36
CA ARG A 303 10.75 -6.20 8.45
C ARG A 303 10.14 -7.53 8.95
N GLY A 304 8.88 -7.84 8.59
CA GLY A 304 8.11 -8.98 9.11
C GLY A 304 7.44 -8.66 10.45
N ILE A 305 6.86 -9.71 11.07
CA ILE A 305 6.16 -9.61 12.36
C ILE A 305 7.12 -9.65 13.56
N GLY A 306 8.33 -10.15 13.36
CA GLY A 306 9.33 -10.31 14.42
C GLY A 306 9.18 -11.60 15.22
N GLU A 307 10.23 -11.92 15.98
CA GLU A 307 10.41 -13.19 16.69
C GLU A 307 9.30 -13.46 17.69
N ALA A 308 9.10 -12.56 18.65
CA ALA A 308 8.15 -12.74 19.72
C ALA A 308 6.70 -12.92 19.22
N PHE A 309 6.32 -12.19 18.17
CA PHE A 309 4.97 -12.32 17.63
C PHE A 309 4.80 -13.58 16.75
N ALA A 310 5.84 -14.00 16.03
CA ALA A 310 5.82 -15.26 15.29
C ALA A 310 5.69 -16.46 16.24
N GLU A 311 6.40 -16.47 17.37
CA GLU A 311 6.31 -17.49 18.40
C GLU A 311 4.93 -17.49 19.08
N TRP A 312 4.38 -16.33 19.38
CA TRP A 312 3.03 -16.21 19.91
C TRP A 312 1.97 -16.77 18.97
N ILE A 313 2.05 -16.45 17.66
CA ILE A 313 1.16 -17.06 16.64
C ILE A 313 1.35 -18.57 16.58
N ASN A 314 2.60 -19.05 16.65
CA ASN A 314 2.89 -20.50 16.66
C ASN A 314 2.16 -21.23 17.78
N ASP A 315 2.06 -20.61 18.96
CA ASP A 315 1.42 -21.19 20.12
C ASP A 315 -0.09 -20.89 20.19
N SER A 316 -0.59 -19.97 19.37
CA SER A 316 -2.01 -19.58 19.34
C SER A 316 -2.94 -20.73 18.97
N HIS A 317 -4.24 -20.60 19.26
CA HIS A 317 -5.25 -21.60 18.90
C HIS A 317 -5.84 -21.39 17.50
N ALA A 318 -5.35 -20.41 16.74
CA ALA A 318 -5.79 -20.20 15.38
C ALA A 318 -5.47 -21.43 14.52
N ARG A 319 -6.49 -21.98 13.89
CA ARG A 319 -6.32 -23.14 13.02
C ARG A 319 -5.59 -22.80 11.74
N TYR A 320 -5.82 -21.60 11.21
CA TYR A 320 -5.22 -21.13 9.97
C TYR A 320 -4.49 -19.81 10.15
N VAL A 321 -3.36 -19.69 9.48
CA VAL A 321 -2.64 -18.41 9.35
C VAL A 321 -2.41 -18.15 7.87
N ILE A 322 -2.76 -16.94 7.42
CA ILE A 322 -2.47 -16.47 6.07
C ILE A 322 -1.47 -15.33 6.18
N TYR A 323 -0.23 -15.61 5.78
CA TYR A 323 0.85 -14.64 5.85
C TYR A 323 1.14 -14.07 4.46
N SER A 324 0.85 -12.78 4.24
CA SER A 324 1.25 -12.03 3.04
C SER A 324 2.48 -11.16 3.34
N SER A 325 3.45 -11.12 2.45
CA SER A 325 4.68 -10.35 2.64
C SER A 325 5.29 -9.86 1.33
N CYS A 326 5.70 -8.59 1.32
CA CYS A 326 6.50 -8.02 0.23
C CYS A 326 8.00 -8.34 0.35
N ASN A 327 8.42 -9.14 1.33
CA ASN A 327 9.81 -9.55 1.54
C ASN A 327 9.90 -11.04 1.88
N PRO A 328 10.20 -11.92 0.89
CA PRO A 328 10.28 -13.35 1.12
C PRO A 328 11.30 -13.79 2.18
N LYS A 329 12.36 -13.00 2.38
CA LYS A 329 13.38 -13.31 3.41
C LYS A 329 12.85 -13.11 4.83
N SER A 330 12.09 -12.03 5.09
CA SER A 330 11.44 -11.86 6.39
C SER A 330 10.33 -12.88 6.60
N LEU A 331 9.55 -13.19 5.55
CA LEU A 331 8.56 -14.25 5.57
C LEU A 331 9.18 -15.60 5.99
N ALA A 332 10.24 -16.04 5.30
CA ALA A 332 10.95 -17.30 5.62
C ALA A 332 11.49 -17.31 7.06
N ARG A 333 12.05 -16.19 7.53
CA ARG A 333 12.57 -16.08 8.90
C ARG A 333 11.45 -16.22 9.93
N ASP A 334 10.32 -15.56 9.72
CA ASP A 334 9.21 -15.60 10.65
C ASP A 334 8.51 -16.96 10.64
N LEU A 335 8.33 -17.59 9.48
CA LEU A 335 7.78 -18.96 9.35
C LEU A 335 8.68 -20.04 9.98
N LYS A 336 10.00 -19.86 10.02
CA LYS A 336 10.90 -20.77 10.75
C LYS A 336 10.63 -20.82 12.26
N ARG A 337 9.93 -19.82 12.80
CA ARG A 337 9.52 -19.76 14.21
C ARG A 337 8.09 -20.25 14.45
N MET A 338 7.49 -20.80 13.39
CA MET A 338 6.12 -21.32 13.44
C MET A 338 6.07 -22.83 13.09
N PRO A 339 6.87 -23.70 13.76
CA PRO A 339 6.94 -25.11 13.44
C PRO A 339 5.64 -25.89 13.70
N ASN A 340 4.71 -25.34 14.50
CA ASN A 340 3.40 -25.94 14.75
C ASN A 340 2.41 -25.72 13.58
N TYR A 341 2.84 -25.06 12.51
CA TYR A 341 2.05 -24.85 11.31
C TYR A 341 2.72 -25.46 10.08
N ALA A 342 1.93 -26.13 9.26
CA ALA A 342 2.36 -26.63 7.96
C ALA A 342 1.86 -25.70 6.83
N PRO A 343 2.70 -25.27 5.90
CA PRO A 343 2.27 -24.50 4.74
C PRO A 343 1.50 -25.42 3.77
N LEU A 344 0.26 -25.05 3.46
CA LEU A 344 -0.58 -25.78 2.52
C LEU A 344 -0.41 -25.26 1.09
N GLN A 345 -0.53 -23.96 0.93
CA GLN A 345 -0.47 -23.28 -0.37
C GLN A 345 0.34 -22.00 -0.30
N ALA A 346 1.01 -21.68 -1.40
CA ALA A 346 1.66 -20.39 -1.60
C ALA A 346 1.34 -19.83 -2.98
N ARG A 347 1.23 -18.49 -3.06
CA ARG A 347 1.02 -17.78 -4.31
C ARG A 347 1.86 -16.51 -4.37
N LEU A 348 2.50 -16.31 -5.53
CA LEU A 348 3.20 -15.07 -5.86
C LEU A 348 2.24 -14.07 -6.50
N PHE A 349 2.37 -12.80 -6.11
CA PHE A 349 1.61 -11.67 -6.67
C PHE A 349 2.59 -10.63 -7.22
N ASP A 350 2.58 -10.43 -8.54
CA ASP A 350 3.52 -9.53 -9.20
C ASP A 350 3.10 -8.07 -9.06
N MET A 351 3.19 -7.56 -7.84
CA MET A 351 2.79 -6.20 -7.48
C MET A 351 3.58 -5.12 -8.24
N PHE A 352 4.82 -5.42 -8.61
CA PHE A 352 5.76 -4.46 -9.22
C PHE A 352 6.53 -5.10 -10.38
N PRO A 353 5.90 -5.26 -11.56
CA PRO A 353 6.56 -5.76 -12.76
C PRO A 353 7.88 -5.04 -13.06
N HIS A 354 8.82 -5.78 -13.63
CA HIS A 354 10.16 -5.29 -13.99
C HIS A 354 11.03 -4.79 -12.82
N THR A 355 10.66 -5.11 -11.57
CA THR A 355 11.48 -4.81 -10.39
C THR A 355 11.77 -6.07 -9.59
N GLU A 356 12.61 -6.01 -8.58
CA GLU A 356 12.86 -7.13 -7.65
C GLU A 356 11.78 -7.25 -6.56
N HIS A 357 10.82 -6.32 -6.52
CA HIS A 357 9.77 -6.30 -5.51
C HIS A 357 8.59 -7.17 -5.93
N MET A 358 8.09 -7.95 -4.99
CA MET A 358 6.96 -8.86 -5.18
C MET A 358 6.20 -9.02 -3.87
N GLU A 359 5.01 -9.57 -3.95
CA GLU A 359 4.23 -9.98 -2.80
C GLU A 359 4.07 -11.50 -2.85
N CYS A 360 4.17 -12.18 -1.71
CA CYS A 360 3.94 -13.61 -1.60
C CYS A 360 3.02 -13.87 -0.42
N ALA A 361 1.94 -14.61 -0.65
CA ALA A 361 1.07 -15.06 0.41
C ALA A 361 1.19 -16.57 0.59
N VAL A 362 1.15 -17.03 1.85
CA VAL A 362 1.21 -18.44 2.26
C VAL A 362 0.04 -18.72 3.18
N LEU A 363 -0.72 -19.78 2.87
CA LEU A 363 -1.72 -20.38 3.74
C LEU A 363 -1.06 -21.47 4.57
N LEU A 364 -1.21 -21.38 5.89
CA LEU A 364 -0.70 -22.32 6.86
C LEU A 364 -1.85 -22.94 7.66
N GLU A 365 -1.76 -24.22 7.98
CA GLU A 365 -2.68 -24.93 8.87
C GLU A 365 -1.93 -25.45 10.10
N LYS A 366 -2.54 -25.29 11.26
CA LYS A 366 -1.99 -25.79 12.52
C LYS A 366 -1.95 -27.32 12.52
N LEU A 367 -0.82 -27.85 12.90
CA LEU A 367 -0.64 -29.29 13.09
C LEU A 367 -1.43 -29.78 14.32
N PRO A 368 -1.92 -31.05 14.28
CA PRO A 368 -2.67 -31.63 15.40
C PRO A 368 -1.90 -31.65 16.71
#